data_70badedffa0c768f5afa357821b5e1f7
#
_entry.id   70badedffa0c768f5afa357821b5e1f7
#
_cell.length_a   1.000
_cell.length_b   1.000
_cell.length_c   1.000
_cell.angle_alpha   90.00
_cell.angle_beta   90.00
_cell.angle_gamma   90.00
#
_symmetry.space_group_name_H-M   'P 1'
#
loop_
_entity.id
_entity.type
_entity.pdbx_description
1 polymer ?
#
loop_
_entity_poly.entity_id
_entity_poly.type
_entity_poly.pdbx_seq_one_letter_code
_entity_poly.pdbx_strand_id
1 'polypeptide(L)'
;KVANTTAVKPKITTSTTASRVTAAVVTKNQVEQVTTRVRVENTPDVRVLLGSRRQDASVSSSSGVTVLNSAKGKIENHKVVSVGIRGNKIAVNGKAIDSVVTLKPASGDIFTFEGKSYRGALTLRANNGTMMVINEVPLESYLYGVVPQEAIPSWPAAALEAQAVAARTYALHTMEQNKNQLYDV
;
A
#
# COMPACT_ATOMS: atom_id res chain seq x y z
N LYS A 1 56.32 12.89 30.96
CA LYS A 1 55.96 11.48 30.80
C LYS A 1 54.61 11.43 30.11
N VAL A 2 54.62 11.09 28.86
CA VAL A 2 53.43 10.97 27.99
C VAL A 2 53.01 9.50 28.06
N ALA A 3 51.78 9.20 28.49
CA ALA A 3 51.23 7.86 28.49
C ALA A 3 50.58 7.59 27.12
N ASN A 4 51.07 6.55 26.48
CA ASN A 4 50.62 6.09 25.16
C ASN A 4 49.40 5.17 25.36
N THR A 5 48.21 5.59 24.91
CA THR A 5 47.00 4.77 25.00
C THR A 5 46.77 4.09 23.65
N THR A 6 47.03 2.79 23.60
CA THR A 6 46.86 1.94 22.43
C THR A 6 45.38 1.66 22.19
N ALA A 7 44.85 2.13 21.05
CA ALA A 7 43.50 1.86 20.62
C ALA A 7 43.38 0.41 20.15
N VAL A 8 42.49 -0.36 20.77
CA VAL A 8 42.13 -1.72 20.36
C VAL A 8 41.10 -1.64 19.23
N LYS A 9 41.47 -2.14 18.06
CA LYS A 9 40.60 -2.25 16.88
C LYS A 9 39.66 -3.47 17.03
N PRO A 10 38.34 -3.35 16.84
CA PRO A 10 37.47 -4.53 16.86
C PRO A 10 37.68 -5.37 15.60
N LYS A 11 37.85 -6.66 15.81
CA LYS A 11 38.03 -7.68 14.78
C LYS A 11 36.65 -8.05 14.22
N ILE A 12 36.33 -7.61 13.00
CA ILE A 12 35.13 -8.02 12.28
C ILE A 12 35.39 -9.39 11.65
N THR A 13 34.71 -10.41 12.13
CA THR A 13 34.74 -11.74 11.53
C THR A 13 33.64 -11.81 10.47
N THR A 14 34.01 -11.66 9.21
CA THR A 14 33.12 -11.89 8.07
C THR A 14 33.08 -13.39 7.76
N SER A 15 31.97 -14.04 8.07
CA SER A 15 31.66 -15.38 7.59
C SER A 15 31.09 -15.26 6.17
N THR A 16 31.93 -15.44 5.16
CA THR A 16 31.52 -15.46 3.76
C THR A 16 31.20 -16.90 3.37
N THR A 17 29.89 -17.25 3.35
CA THR A 17 29.43 -18.46 2.66
C THR A 17 29.24 -18.11 1.19
N ALA A 18 30.25 -18.39 0.39
CA ALA A 18 30.21 -18.21 -1.06
C ALA A 18 29.35 -19.32 -1.68
N SER A 19 28.09 -19.02 -2.03
CA SER A 19 27.33 -19.84 -2.97
C SER A 19 27.89 -19.62 -4.37
N ARG A 20 28.43 -20.69 -4.93
CA ARG A 20 28.95 -20.76 -6.30
C ARG A 20 27.78 -20.60 -7.29
N VAL A 21 27.63 -19.45 -7.86
CA VAL A 21 26.68 -19.21 -8.97
C VAL A 21 27.36 -19.69 -10.25
N THR A 22 26.93 -20.83 -10.78
CA THR A 22 27.31 -21.31 -12.09
C THR A 22 26.63 -20.41 -13.13
N ALA A 23 27.40 -19.67 -13.91
CA ALA A 23 26.89 -18.88 -15.02
C ALA A 23 26.31 -19.82 -16.10
N ALA A 24 24.99 -19.90 -16.16
CA ALA A 24 24.30 -20.51 -17.30
C ALA A 24 24.23 -19.46 -18.42
N VAL A 25 24.70 -19.85 -19.60
CA VAL A 25 24.59 -19.08 -20.84
C VAL A 25 23.10 -18.95 -21.18
N VAL A 26 22.54 -17.75 -20.98
CA VAL A 26 21.15 -17.43 -21.33
C VAL A 26 21.11 -17.11 -22.82
N THR A 27 20.51 -17.98 -23.64
CA THR A 27 20.24 -17.72 -25.04
C THR A 27 19.13 -16.68 -25.21
N LYS A 28 19.21 -15.88 -26.28
CA LYS A 28 18.35 -14.71 -26.57
C LYS A 28 16.83 -14.96 -26.53
N ASN A 29 16.36 -16.21 -26.52
CA ASN A 29 14.93 -16.55 -26.50
C ASN A 29 14.35 -16.78 -25.10
N GLN A 30 15.10 -16.55 -24.01
CA GLN A 30 14.60 -16.69 -22.64
C GLN A 30 14.40 -15.34 -21.92
N VAL A 31 14.62 -14.22 -22.60
CA VAL A 31 14.45 -12.90 -22.00
C VAL A 31 12.98 -12.49 -21.85
N GLU A 32 12.06 -13.20 -22.50
CA GLU A 32 10.64 -12.78 -22.58
C GLU A 32 9.72 -13.38 -21.49
N GLN A 33 10.22 -14.19 -20.57
CA GLN A 33 9.39 -14.83 -19.54
C GLN A 33 9.84 -14.63 -18.08
N VAL A 34 10.75 -13.74 -17.81
CA VAL A 34 11.10 -13.39 -16.42
C VAL A 34 10.48 -12.05 -16.05
N THR A 35 9.19 -11.88 -16.25
CA THR A 35 8.38 -11.03 -15.38
C THR A 35 8.08 -11.82 -14.11
N THR A 36 9.13 -12.24 -13.43
CA THR A 36 9.01 -12.67 -12.04
C THR A 36 8.47 -11.45 -11.30
N ARG A 37 7.17 -11.46 -11.02
CA ARG A 37 6.58 -10.59 -9.99
C ARG A 37 7.31 -10.95 -8.73
N VAL A 38 8.37 -10.22 -8.42
CA VAL A 38 8.97 -10.24 -7.09
C VAL A 38 7.87 -9.71 -6.18
N ARG A 39 7.06 -10.61 -5.63
CA ARG A 39 6.31 -10.32 -4.43
C ARG A 39 7.39 -10.08 -3.39
N VAL A 40 7.61 -8.84 -3.06
CA VAL A 40 8.34 -8.49 -1.86
C VAL A 40 7.40 -8.88 -0.71
N GLU A 41 7.53 -10.13 -0.28
CA GLU A 41 6.82 -10.63 0.90
C GLU A 41 7.29 -9.79 2.07
N ASN A 42 6.34 -9.16 2.78
CA ASN A 42 6.50 -8.26 3.93
C ASN A 42 6.74 -6.77 3.69
N THR A 43 6.28 -6.18 2.59
CA THR A 43 6.13 -4.72 2.60
C THR A 43 4.91 -4.33 3.43
N PRO A 44 5.05 -3.39 4.38
CA PRO A 44 3.92 -2.94 5.17
C PRO A 44 2.87 -2.22 4.30
N ASP A 45 1.61 -2.26 4.71
CA ASP A 45 0.56 -1.47 4.08
C ASP A 45 0.58 -0.04 4.62
N VAL A 46 0.51 0.92 3.70
CA VAL A 46 0.36 2.36 3.99
C VAL A 46 -1.13 2.67 4.08
N ARG A 47 -1.55 3.37 5.13
CA ARG A 47 -2.92 3.84 5.34
C ARG A 47 -3.02 5.29 4.90
N VAL A 48 -3.63 5.54 3.75
CA VAL A 48 -3.76 6.87 3.12
C VAL A 48 -5.14 7.44 3.37
N LEU A 49 -5.26 8.62 3.96
CA LEU A 49 -6.55 9.29 4.13
C LEU A 49 -7.00 9.90 2.81
N LEU A 50 -8.02 9.31 2.17
CA LEU A 50 -8.62 9.84 0.93
C LEU A 50 -9.71 10.89 1.19
N GLY A 51 -10.32 10.86 2.36
CA GLY A 51 -11.34 11.83 2.74
C GLY A 51 -11.86 11.63 4.15
N SER A 52 -12.23 12.76 4.77
CA SER A 52 -12.90 12.82 6.04
C SER A 52 -14.22 13.58 5.90
N ARG A 53 -15.20 13.33 6.77
CA ARG A 53 -16.52 13.97 6.78
C ARG A 53 -17.35 13.76 5.51
N ARG A 54 -17.16 12.63 4.84
CA ARG A 54 -18.00 12.27 3.69
C ARG A 54 -19.33 11.67 4.17
N GLN A 55 -20.38 11.84 3.36
CA GLN A 55 -21.69 11.24 3.65
C GLN A 55 -22.00 10.09 2.72
N ASP A 56 -21.47 10.12 1.51
CA ASP A 56 -21.63 9.12 0.48
C ASP A 56 -20.36 8.94 -0.36
N ALA A 57 -20.30 7.86 -1.10
CA ALA A 57 -19.26 7.58 -2.08
C ALA A 57 -19.68 6.41 -3.00
N SER A 58 -18.99 6.28 -4.12
CA SER A 58 -19.16 5.14 -5.04
C SER A 58 -17.82 4.45 -5.27
N VAL A 59 -17.86 3.12 -5.22
CA VAL A 59 -16.68 2.27 -5.45
C VAL A 59 -17.03 1.22 -6.49
N SER A 60 -16.17 1.01 -7.46
CA SER A 60 -16.33 -0.02 -8.49
C SER A 60 -15.03 -0.73 -8.81
N SER A 61 -15.15 -1.94 -9.35
CA SER A 61 -14.00 -2.69 -9.89
C SER A 61 -14.49 -3.57 -11.05
N SER A 62 -13.66 -3.77 -12.06
CA SER A 62 -13.95 -4.68 -13.18
C SER A 62 -14.17 -6.12 -12.72
N SER A 63 -13.45 -6.55 -11.67
CA SER A 63 -13.61 -7.87 -11.05
C SER A 63 -14.75 -7.95 -10.04
N GLY A 64 -15.41 -6.83 -9.75
CA GLY A 64 -16.34 -6.68 -8.64
C GLY A 64 -15.67 -6.20 -7.37
N VAL A 65 -16.48 -5.69 -6.44
CA VAL A 65 -16.08 -5.18 -5.13
C VAL A 65 -16.58 -6.14 -4.06
N THR A 66 -15.67 -6.71 -3.31
CA THR A 66 -15.99 -7.53 -2.13
C THR A 66 -16.16 -6.64 -0.92
N VAL A 67 -17.31 -6.76 -0.25
CA VAL A 67 -17.60 -6.07 1.00
C VAL A 67 -17.21 -6.99 2.17
N LEU A 68 -16.37 -6.48 3.06
CA LEU A 68 -15.90 -7.19 4.25
C LEU A 68 -16.34 -6.46 5.51
N ASN A 69 -16.76 -7.21 6.49
CA ASN A 69 -17.01 -6.76 7.85
C ASN A 69 -15.99 -7.44 8.78
N SER A 70 -15.41 -6.67 9.69
CA SER A 70 -14.37 -7.18 10.60
C SER A 70 -14.83 -8.38 11.44
N ALA A 71 -16.11 -8.43 11.81
CA ALA A 71 -16.67 -9.47 12.66
C ALA A 71 -17.25 -10.66 11.88
N LYS A 72 -17.71 -10.44 10.64
CA LYS A 72 -18.46 -11.42 9.84
C LYS A 72 -17.73 -11.92 8.60
N GLY A 73 -16.56 -11.37 8.30
CA GLY A 73 -15.79 -11.69 7.09
C GLY A 73 -16.47 -11.15 5.81
N LYS A 74 -16.43 -11.91 4.72
CA LYS A 74 -17.02 -11.51 3.43
C LYS A 74 -18.55 -11.51 3.55
N ILE A 75 -19.17 -10.39 3.18
CA ILE A 75 -20.64 -10.24 3.20
C ILE A 75 -21.22 -10.39 1.79
N GLU A 76 -20.72 -9.59 0.84
CA GLU A 76 -21.32 -9.43 -0.49
C GLU A 76 -20.23 -9.16 -1.53
N ASN A 77 -20.61 -9.33 -2.82
CA ASN A 77 -19.77 -8.95 -3.96
C ASN A 77 -20.65 -8.27 -5.02
N HIS A 78 -20.27 -7.07 -5.46
CA HIS A 78 -21.00 -6.26 -6.42
C HIS A 78 -20.04 -5.62 -7.42
N LYS A 79 -20.49 -5.39 -8.66
CA LYS A 79 -19.69 -4.65 -9.65
C LYS A 79 -19.47 -3.18 -9.24
N VAL A 80 -20.51 -2.58 -8.66
CA VAL A 80 -20.50 -1.21 -8.14
C VAL A 80 -21.13 -1.24 -6.75
N VAL A 81 -20.52 -0.52 -5.84
CA VAL A 81 -20.99 -0.37 -4.45
C VAL A 81 -21.24 1.11 -4.19
N SER A 82 -22.48 1.44 -3.83
CA SER A 82 -22.81 2.74 -3.25
C SER A 82 -22.69 2.64 -1.74
N VAL A 83 -21.94 3.55 -1.14
CA VAL A 83 -21.77 3.62 0.30
C VAL A 83 -22.33 4.92 0.84
N GLY A 84 -22.83 4.88 2.07
CA GLY A 84 -23.39 6.05 2.77
C GLY A 84 -23.34 5.87 4.26
N ILE A 85 -23.90 6.82 5.00
CA ILE A 85 -24.02 6.80 6.45
C ILE A 85 -25.47 6.60 6.86
N ARG A 86 -25.69 5.70 7.83
CA ARG A 86 -26.97 5.55 8.54
C ARG A 86 -26.71 5.48 10.05
N GLY A 87 -26.95 6.60 10.73
CA GLY A 87 -26.55 6.78 12.13
C GLY A 87 -25.01 6.71 12.25
N ASN A 88 -24.51 5.80 13.08
CA ASN A 88 -23.07 5.58 13.24
C ASN A 88 -22.61 4.26 12.54
N LYS A 89 -23.23 3.93 11.41
CA LYS A 89 -22.90 2.75 10.61
C LYS A 89 -22.69 3.12 9.15
N ILE A 90 -21.75 2.44 8.51
CA ILE A 90 -21.59 2.44 7.06
C ILE A 90 -22.76 1.64 6.46
N ALA A 91 -23.42 2.24 5.51
CA ALA A 91 -24.44 1.57 4.69
C ALA A 91 -23.83 1.24 3.32
N VAL A 92 -24.08 0.02 2.86
CA VAL A 92 -23.68 -0.47 1.53
C VAL A 92 -24.93 -0.80 0.75
N ASN A 93 -25.09 -0.20 -0.43
CA ASN A 93 -26.28 -0.31 -1.27
C ASN A 93 -27.60 -0.08 -0.47
N GLY A 94 -27.57 0.91 0.43
CA GLY A 94 -28.69 1.30 1.28
C GLY A 94 -28.88 0.46 2.56
N LYS A 95 -28.17 -0.66 2.74
CA LYS A 95 -28.24 -1.53 3.91
C LYS A 95 -27.15 -1.16 4.92
N ALA A 96 -27.51 -0.82 6.15
CA ALA A 96 -26.55 -0.56 7.22
C ALA A 96 -25.80 -1.85 7.60
N ILE A 97 -24.48 -1.79 7.60
CA ILE A 97 -23.61 -2.96 7.88
C ILE A 97 -22.98 -2.83 9.27
N ASP A 98 -21.98 -1.95 9.41
CA ASP A 98 -21.21 -1.77 10.66
C ASP A 98 -20.58 -0.37 10.71
N SER A 99 -19.96 -0.04 11.84
CA SER A 99 -19.18 1.21 11.99
C SER A 99 -17.87 1.19 11.18
N VAL A 100 -17.36 0.01 10.85
CA VAL A 100 -16.18 -0.17 9.99
C VAL A 100 -16.48 -1.23 8.92
N VAL A 101 -16.23 -0.87 7.67
CA VAL A 101 -16.41 -1.76 6.51
C VAL A 101 -15.22 -1.62 5.59
N THR A 102 -14.67 -2.73 5.11
CA THR A 102 -13.59 -2.73 4.14
C THR A 102 -14.13 -3.21 2.77
N LEU A 103 -13.78 -2.48 1.74
CA LEU A 103 -14.08 -2.77 0.35
C LEU A 103 -12.78 -3.09 -0.38
N LYS A 104 -12.75 -4.17 -1.15
CA LYS A 104 -11.59 -4.50 -1.98
C LYS A 104 -12.03 -5.15 -3.30
N PRO A 105 -11.20 -5.10 -4.36
CA PRO A 105 -11.47 -5.82 -5.58
C PRO A 105 -11.69 -7.32 -5.29
N ALA A 106 -12.62 -7.96 -6.00
CA ALA A 106 -12.85 -9.38 -5.85
C ALA A 106 -11.68 -10.22 -6.34
N SER A 107 -10.95 -9.70 -7.35
CA SER A 107 -9.65 -10.20 -7.82
C SER A 107 -8.80 -9.05 -8.36
N GLY A 108 -7.47 -9.23 -8.38
CA GLY A 108 -6.56 -8.14 -8.68
C GLY A 108 -6.43 -7.16 -7.52
N ASP A 109 -5.92 -5.97 -7.81
CA ASP A 109 -5.59 -4.97 -6.80
C ASP A 109 -6.11 -3.56 -7.14
N ILE A 110 -6.90 -3.39 -8.22
CA ILE A 110 -7.36 -2.08 -8.71
C ILE A 110 -8.88 -1.94 -8.52
N PHE A 111 -9.26 -0.82 -7.93
CA PHE A 111 -10.63 -0.34 -7.83
C PHE A 111 -10.72 1.13 -8.23
N THR A 112 -11.92 1.58 -8.56
CA THR A 112 -12.22 3.00 -8.84
C THR A 112 -13.01 3.57 -7.68
N PHE A 113 -12.52 4.67 -7.13
CA PHE A 113 -13.18 5.47 -6.11
C PHE A 113 -13.30 6.89 -6.62
N GLU A 114 -14.53 7.41 -6.75
CA GLU A 114 -14.81 8.77 -7.25
C GLU A 114 -14.12 9.10 -8.57
N GLY A 115 -14.15 8.16 -9.52
CA GLY A 115 -13.59 8.33 -10.85
C GLY A 115 -12.05 8.20 -10.94
N LYS A 116 -11.36 7.97 -9.81
CA LYS A 116 -9.92 7.74 -9.77
C LYS A 116 -9.60 6.29 -9.46
N SER A 117 -8.55 5.75 -10.08
CA SER A 117 -8.09 4.39 -9.85
C SER A 117 -7.13 4.32 -8.68
N TYR A 118 -7.36 3.35 -7.80
CA TYR A 118 -6.54 3.06 -6.62
C TYR A 118 -6.18 1.59 -6.56
N ARG A 119 -5.11 1.26 -5.82
CA ARG A 119 -4.71 -0.11 -5.50
C ARG A 119 -5.02 -0.44 -4.05
N GLY A 120 -5.06 -1.75 -3.72
CA GLY A 120 -5.24 -2.23 -2.36
C GLY A 120 -6.70 -2.31 -1.93
N ALA A 121 -7.02 -1.85 -0.74
CA ALA A 121 -8.35 -1.88 -0.14
C ALA A 121 -8.79 -0.50 0.33
N LEU A 122 -10.10 -0.34 0.53
CA LEU A 122 -10.69 0.89 1.03
C LEU A 122 -11.41 0.61 2.35
N THR A 123 -10.88 1.11 3.45
CA THR A 123 -11.51 1.01 4.77
C THR A 123 -12.32 2.27 5.06
N LEU A 124 -13.61 2.05 5.27
CA LEU A 124 -14.60 3.07 5.61
C LEU A 124 -14.90 3.00 7.09
N ARG A 125 -14.81 4.13 7.79
CA ARG A 125 -15.11 4.23 9.22
C ARG A 125 -16.16 5.30 9.46
N ALA A 126 -17.27 4.92 10.10
CA ALA A 126 -18.27 5.86 10.54
C ALA A 126 -17.74 6.73 11.70
N ASN A 127 -17.99 8.03 11.63
CA ASN A 127 -17.60 8.99 12.65
C ASN A 127 -18.63 10.11 12.73
N ASN A 128 -19.46 10.10 13.77
CA ASN A 128 -20.45 11.15 14.09
C ASN A 128 -21.29 11.59 12.87
N GLY A 129 -21.95 10.64 12.22
CA GLY A 129 -22.83 10.91 11.07
C GLY A 129 -22.11 11.19 9.75
N THR A 130 -20.80 11.05 9.72
CA THR A 130 -19.96 11.12 8.52
C THR A 130 -19.09 9.88 8.41
N MET A 131 -18.39 9.70 7.30
CA MET A 131 -17.39 8.64 7.16
C MET A 131 -16.01 9.18 6.83
N MET A 132 -15.02 8.49 7.37
CA MET A 132 -13.62 8.58 7.00
C MET A 132 -13.34 7.47 5.99
N VAL A 133 -12.59 7.81 4.94
CA VAL A 133 -12.22 6.91 3.85
C VAL A 133 -10.72 6.76 3.83
N ILE A 134 -10.23 5.55 4.07
CA ILE A 134 -8.81 5.24 4.18
C ILE A 134 -8.47 4.18 3.13
N ASN A 135 -7.48 4.44 2.30
CA ASN A 135 -6.93 3.46 1.37
C ASN A 135 -5.78 2.71 2.04
N GLU A 136 -5.92 1.41 2.18
CA GLU A 136 -4.88 0.50 2.67
C GLU A 136 -4.19 -0.14 1.48
N VAL A 137 -2.92 0.18 1.26
CA VAL A 137 -2.20 -0.19 0.05
C VAL A 137 -0.77 -0.62 0.37
N PRO A 138 -0.26 -1.73 -0.19
CA PRO A 138 1.14 -2.13 -0.03
C PRO A 138 2.08 -0.98 -0.41
N LEU A 139 3.13 -0.74 0.38
CA LEU A 139 4.05 0.40 0.22
C LEU A 139 4.57 0.55 -1.21
N GLU A 140 4.96 -0.54 -1.86
CA GLU A 140 5.45 -0.48 -3.24
C GLU A 140 4.32 -0.11 -4.23
N SER A 141 3.10 -0.58 -3.98
CA SER A 141 1.92 -0.18 -4.78
C SER A 141 1.55 1.29 -4.55
N TYR A 142 1.74 1.82 -3.35
CA TYR A 142 1.60 3.24 -3.04
C TYR A 142 2.56 4.10 -3.86
N LEU A 143 3.83 3.69 -3.99
CA LEU A 143 4.83 4.41 -4.77
C LEU A 143 4.48 4.50 -6.26
N TYR A 144 3.80 3.52 -6.85
CA TYR A 144 3.29 3.62 -8.23
C TYR A 144 2.30 4.77 -8.42
N GLY A 145 1.61 5.18 -7.37
CA GLY A 145 0.70 6.35 -7.40
C GLY A 145 1.45 7.66 -7.13
N VAL A 146 2.38 7.66 -6.19
CA VAL A 146 3.06 8.88 -5.69
C VAL A 146 4.14 9.37 -6.66
N VAL A 147 5.04 8.49 -7.11
CA VAL A 147 6.19 8.91 -7.93
C VAL A 147 5.76 9.67 -9.20
N PRO A 148 4.76 9.22 -9.99
CA PRO A 148 4.32 9.95 -11.17
C PRO A 148 3.61 11.29 -10.88
N GLN A 149 3.17 11.51 -9.65
CA GLN A 149 2.52 12.77 -9.24
C GLN A 149 3.56 13.81 -8.78
N GLU A 150 4.70 13.36 -8.26
CA GLU A 150 5.74 14.23 -7.71
C GLU A 150 6.95 14.42 -8.64
N ALA A 151 7.11 13.55 -9.63
CA ALA A 151 8.21 13.60 -10.60
C ALA A 151 7.66 13.57 -12.03
N ILE A 152 8.32 14.29 -12.94
CA ILE A 152 7.95 14.28 -14.35
C ILE A 152 8.36 12.93 -14.96
N PRO A 153 7.45 12.15 -15.57
CA PRO A 153 7.75 10.81 -16.10
C PRO A 153 8.88 10.75 -17.14
N SER A 154 9.20 11.87 -17.79
CA SER A 154 10.30 11.97 -18.77
C SER A 154 11.66 12.26 -18.14
N TRP A 155 11.76 12.38 -16.82
CA TRP A 155 13.04 12.53 -16.15
C TRP A 155 13.92 11.29 -16.32
N PRO A 156 15.27 11.43 -16.23
CA PRO A 156 16.18 10.30 -16.25
C PRO A 156 15.80 9.24 -15.19
N ALA A 157 15.96 7.96 -15.51
CA ALA A 157 15.62 6.86 -14.62
C ALA A 157 16.23 7.02 -13.21
N ALA A 158 17.49 7.45 -13.12
CA ALA A 158 18.15 7.71 -11.83
C ALA A 158 17.43 8.76 -10.97
N ALA A 159 16.81 9.79 -11.59
CA ALA A 159 16.02 10.78 -10.85
C ALA A 159 14.69 10.19 -10.35
N LEU A 160 14.03 9.36 -11.16
CA LEU A 160 12.81 8.66 -10.75
C LEU A 160 13.10 7.64 -9.64
N GLU A 161 14.22 6.93 -9.72
CA GLU A 161 14.68 6.01 -8.67
C GLU A 161 14.96 6.75 -7.36
N ALA A 162 15.66 7.90 -7.43
CA ALA A 162 15.91 8.74 -6.26
C ALA A 162 14.61 9.25 -5.62
N GLN A 163 13.64 9.68 -6.45
CA GLN A 163 12.32 10.08 -5.97
C GLN A 163 11.58 8.91 -5.30
N ALA A 164 11.64 7.71 -5.86
CA ALA A 164 11.03 6.52 -5.25
C ALA A 164 11.66 6.19 -3.88
N VAL A 165 12.99 6.32 -3.75
CA VAL A 165 13.68 6.14 -2.46
C VAL A 165 13.25 7.20 -1.44
N ALA A 166 13.16 8.47 -1.85
CA ALA A 166 12.73 9.57 -0.98
C ALA A 166 11.27 9.35 -0.51
N ALA A 167 10.35 9.06 -1.43
CA ALA A 167 8.95 8.81 -1.12
C ALA A 167 8.75 7.58 -0.20
N ARG A 168 9.50 6.50 -0.43
CA ARG A 168 9.49 5.31 0.43
C ARG A 168 9.97 5.64 1.84
N THR A 169 11.07 6.37 1.96
CA THR A 169 11.65 6.76 3.25
C THR A 169 10.69 7.64 4.03
N TYR A 170 10.06 8.62 3.34
CA TYR A 170 9.05 9.48 3.94
C TYR A 170 7.84 8.68 4.43
N ALA A 171 7.30 7.78 3.60
CA ALA A 171 6.16 6.96 3.98
C ALA A 171 6.48 6.09 5.21
N LEU A 172 7.61 5.39 5.23
CA LEU A 172 8.03 4.57 6.38
C LEU A 172 8.20 5.40 7.65
N HIS A 173 8.81 6.58 7.54
CA HIS A 173 8.94 7.51 8.68
C HIS A 173 7.59 7.94 9.22
N THR A 174 6.68 8.34 8.34
CA THR A 174 5.33 8.80 8.71
C THR A 174 4.49 7.68 9.31
N MET A 175 4.62 6.45 8.79
CA MET A 175 3.98 5.26 9.35
C MET A 175 4.43 5.01 10.80
N GLU A 176 5.72 5.13 11.09
CA GLU A 176 6.23 4.97 12.47
C GLU A 176 5.71 6.07 13.40
N GLN A 177 5.66 7.31 12.92
CA GLN A 177 5.11 8.44 13.68
C GLN A 177 3.61 8.26 13.97
N ASN A 178 2.86 7.76 12.99
CA ASN A 178 1.41 7.64 13.04
C ASN A 178 0.90 6.22 13.35
N LYS A 179 1.75 5.33 13.86
CA LYS A 179 1.39 3.93 14.14
C LYS A 179 0.15 3.74 15.01
N ASN A 180 -0.12 4.70 15.91
CA ASN A 180 -1.29 4.70 16.79
C ASN A 180 -2.47 5.52 16.22
N GLN A 181 -2.34 6.09 15.04
CA GLN A 181 -3.39 6.85 14.35
C GLN A 181 -4.19 5.93 13.41
N LEU A 182 -5.31 6.45 12.92
CA LEU A 182 -6.17 5.71 11.98
C LEU A 182 -5.59 5.65 10.56
N TYR A 183 -4.71 6.56 10.19
CA TYR A 183 -4.01 6.65 8.91
C TYR A 183 -2.58 7.16 9.09
N ASP A 184 -1.76 6.97 8.08
CA ASP A 184 -0.34 7.30 8.10
C ASP A 184 -0.05 8.60 7.34
N VAL A 185 -0.69 8.79 6.20
CA VAL A 185 -0.51 9.92 5.28
C VAL A 185 -1.83 10.40 4.72
#